data_d778212d3506c3cc5d03f83e883efd80
#
_entry.id   d778212d3506c3cc5d03f83e883efd80
#
_cell.length_a   1.000
_cell.length_b   1.000
_cell.length_c   1.000
_cell.angle_alpha   90.00
_cell.angle_beta   90.00
_cell.angle_gamma   90.00
#
_symmetry.space_group_name_H-M   'P 1'
#
loop_
_entity.id
_entity.type
_entity.pdbx_description
1 polymer ?
#
loop_
_entity_poly.entity_id
_entity_poly.type
_entity_poly.pdbx_seq_one_letter_code
_entity_poly.pdbx_strand_id
1 'polypeptide(L)'
;MTPEYPSYNERTRLVDITVERSKLVAPKDKLHALPFPGINMDNLPFMGLIATVAEGRTLLHDWSYENRAIYFTELTKLNAQIEMLDPHRVYIQGPTRWKPADVIAPPALRPTVVILLAMLATPGVSKLRDVYQIDRGYEQLAGRLNSLGAHIRPFRDI
;
A
#
# COMPACT_ATOMS: atom_id res chain seq x y z
N MET A 1 -3.16 -5.94 -25.78
CA MET A 1 -1.75 -6.11 -26.18
C MET A 1 -0.93 -5.96 -24.92
N THR A 2 -0.29 -7.00 -24.46
CA THR A 2 0.75 -6.92 -23.43
C THR A 2 1.99 -6.38 -24.11
N PRO A 3 2.58 -5.26 -23.68
CA PRO A 3 3.83 -4.81 -24.26
C PRO A 3 4.91 -5.87 -23.95
N GLU A 4 5.50 -6.45 -24.96
CA GLU A 4 6.71 -7.24 -24.84
C GLU A 4 7.86 -6.25 -24.65
N TYR A 5 8.39 -6.16 -23.45
CA TYR A 5 9.62 -5.43 -23.20
C TYR A 5 10.81 -6.37 -23.40
N PRO A 6 11.84 -5.98 -24.17
CA PRO A 6 13.03 -6.82 -24.32
C PRO A 6 13.66 -7.04 -22.96
N SER A 7 13.84 -8.29 -22.59
CA SER A 7 14.56 -8.68 -21.37
C SER A 7 16.05 -8.41 -21.58
N TYR A 8 16.70 -7.74 -20.65
CA TYR A 8 18.14 -7.56 -20.62
C TYR A 8 18.89 -8.90 -20.50
N ASN A 9 18.19 -9.96 -20.10
CA ASN A 9 18.72 -11.30 -20.03
C ASN A 9 17.66 -12.30 -20.53
N GLU A 10 17.88 -12.85 -21.72
CA GLU A 10 16.99 -13.81 -22.36
C GLU A 10 16.70 -15.07 -21.52
N ARG A 11 17.62 -15.45 -20.60
CA ARG A 11 17.47 -16.61 -19.71
C ARG A 11 16.48 -16.38 -18.57
N THR A 12 16.36 -15.15 -18.09
CA THR A 12 15.57 -14.85 -16.88
C THR A 12 14.23 -14.22 -17.18
N ARG A 13 13.95 -13.80 -18.43
CA ARG A 13 12.76 -13.03 -18.82
C ARG A 13 12.50 -11.82 -17.92
N LEU A 14 13.56 -11.23 -17.40
CA LEU A 14 13.48 -9.98 -16.64
C LEU A 14 13.13 -8.84 -17.60
N VAL A 15 12.35 -7.89 -17.11
CA VAL A 15 11.94 -6.72 -17.88
C VAL A 15 12.30 -5.46 -17.12
N ASP A 16 12.68 -4.42 -17.85
CA ASP A 16 12.80 -3.07 -17.30
C ASP A 16 11.43 -2.42 -17.31
N ILE A 17 11.02 -1.87 -16.16
CA ILE A 17 9.73 -1.20 -16.03
C ILE A 17 9.97 0.29 -15.82
N THR A 18 9.47 1.10 -16.76
CA THR A 18 9.44 2.54 -16.60
C THR A 18 8.06 2.97 -16.13
N VAL A 19 8.01 3.68 -14.99
CA VAL A 19 6.76 4.23 -14.45
C VAL A 19 6.71 5.71 -14.73
N GLU A 20 5.76 6.12 -15.57
CA GLU A 20 5.53 7.52 -15.90
C GLU A 20 4.42 8.12 -15.03
N ARG A 21 4.53 9.42 -14.75
CA ARG A 21 3.48 10.12 -14.03
C ARG A 21 2.18 10.13 -14.84
N SER A 22 1.10 9.69 -14.23
CA SER A 22 -0.21 9.68 -14.85
C SER A 22 -1.30 10.14 -13.88
N LYS A 23 -2.46 10.51 -14.41
CA LYS A 23 -3.65 10.77 -13.62
C LYS A 23 -4.25 9.43 -13.20
N LEU A 24 -4.30 9.18 -11.89
CA LEU A 24 -4.91 7.97 -11.34
C LEU A 24 -6.42 8.21 -11.17
N VAL A 25 -7.22 7.28 -11.66
CA VAL A 25 -8.69 7.30 -11.57
C VAL A 25 -9.17 5.94 -11.06
N ALA A 26 -10.16 5.98 -10.19
CA ALA A 26 -10.78 4.77 -9.66
C ALA A 26 -11.29 3.86 -10.80
N PRO A 27 -11.05 2.55 -10.73
CA PRO A 27 -11.55 1.62 -11.75
C PRO A 27 -13.08 1.54 -11.70
N LYS A 28 -13.71 1.20 -12.83
CA LYS A 28 -15.16 0.99 -12.89
C LYS A 28 -15.61 -0.22 -12.09
N ASP A 29 -14.77 -1.27 -12.10
CA ASP A 29 -15.02 -2.49 -11.36
C ASP A 29 -14.23 -2.52 -10.04
N LYS A 30 -14.59 -3.47 -9.18
CA LYS A 30 -13.87 -3.69 -7.93
C LYS A 30 -12.44 -4.15 -8.16
N LEU A 31 -11.54 -3.71 -7.28
CA LEU A 31 -10.21 -4.31 -7.14
C LEU A 31 -10.31 -5.54 -6.25
N HIS A 32 -9.83 -6.68 -6.72
CA HIS A 32 -9.79 -7.92 -5.96
C HIS A 32 -8.65 -8.83 -6.42
N ALA A 33 -8.23 -9.71 -5.55
CA ALA A 33 -7.21 -10.69 -5.90
C ALA A 33 -7.76 -11.73 -6.87
N LEU A 34 -6.94 -12.13 -7.83
CA LEU A 34 -7.23 -13.17 -8.81
C LEU A 34 -5.97 -14.01 -9.06
N PRO A 35 -6.13 -15.28 -9.49
CA PRO A 35 -5.01 -16.04 -10.01
C PRO A 35 -4.33 -15.33 -11.19
N PHE A 36 -3.06 -15.64 -11.42
CA PHE A 36 -2.32 -15.10 -12.56
C PHE A 36 -3.13 -15.25 -13.88
N PRO A 37 -3.23 -14.18 -14.70
CA PRO A 37 -2.51 -12.90 -14.66
C PRO A 37 -3.21 -11.79 -13.85
N GLY A 38 -4.07 -12.11 -12.91
CA GLY A 38 -4.77 -11.13 -12.07
C GLY A 38 -3.89 -10.53 -10.96
N ILE A 39 -4.49 -9.72 -10.11
CA ILE A 39 -3.80 -9.08 -8.99
C ILE A 39 -3.44 -10.14 -7.94
N ASN A 40 -2.15 -10.27 -7.64
CA ASN A 40 -1.70 -11.10 -6.54
C ASN A 40 -2.29 -10.61 -5.21
N MET A 41 -2.79 -11.55 -4.39
CA MET A 41 -3.41 -11.26 -3.09
C MET A 41 -2.50 -10.47 -2.13
N ASP A 42 -1.20 -10.66 -2.24
CA ASP A 42 -0.22 -9.96 -1.42
C ASP A 42 0.05 -8.53 -1.89
N ASN A 43 -0.28 -8.22 -3.14
CA ASN A 43 -0.18 -6.88 -3.70
C ASN A 43 -1.49 -6.08 -3.52
N LEU A 44 -2.59 -6.73 -3.21
CA LEU A 44 -3.88 -6.05 -3.07
C LEU A 44 -3.88 -4.92 -2.02
N PRO A 45 -3.21 -5.03 -0.84
CA PRO A 45 -3.10 -3.93 0.10
C PRO A 45 -2.44 -2.68 -0.49
N PHE A 46 -1.45 -2.83 -1.35
CA PHE A 46 -0.79 -1.71 -2.04
C PHE A 46 -1.70 -1.07 -3.09
N MET A 47 -2.58 -1.86 -3.74
CA MET A 47 -3.61 -1.30 -4.63
C MET A 47 -4.61 -0.45 -3.84
N GLY A 48 -4.93 -0.82 -2.59
CA GLY A 48 -5.72 0.00 -1.68
C GLY A 48 -5.05 1.34 -1.36
N LEU A 49 -3.73 1.35 -1.15
CA LEU A 49 -2.99 2.60 -0.97
C LEU A 49 -3.04 3.48 -2.24
N ILE A 50 -2.86 2.90 -3.42
CA ILE A 50 -2.99 3.63 -4.68
C ILE A 50 -4.40 4.21 -4.84
N ALA A 51 -5.44 3.46 -4.45
CA ALA A 51 -6.82 3.93 -4.48
C ALA A 51 -7.05 5.18 -3.62
N THR A 52 -6.30 5.36 -2.52
CA THR A 52 -6.42 6.57 -1.68
C THR A 52 -5.96 7.84 -2.38
N VAL A 53 -5.15 7.76 -3.42
CA VAL A 53 -4.66 8.91 -4.20
C VAL A 53 -5.30 9.02 -5.58
N ALA A 54 -6.08 8.03 -6.01
CA ALA A 54 -6.82 8.05 -7.25
C ALA A 54 -8.08 8.92 -7.14
N GLU A 55 -8.48 9.59 -8.22
CA GLU A 55 -9.75 10.31 -8.26
C GLU A 55 -10.93 9.33 -8.32
N GLY A 56 -11.90 9.52 -7.44
CA GLY A 56 -13.12 8.74 -7.40
C GLY A 56 -13.18 7.74 -6.25
N ARG A 57 -14.12 6.81 -6.33
CA ARG A 57 -14.43 5.83 -5.30
C ARG A 57 -14.09 4.43 -5.79
N THR A 58 -13.20 3.76 -5.11
CA THR A 58 -12.75 2.40 -5.43
C THR A 58 -13.37 1.40 -4.47
N LEU A 59 -14.01 0.35 -4.98
CA LEU A 59 -14.39 -0.82 -4.19
C LEU A 59 -13.21 -1.81 -4.17
N LEU A 60 -12.67 -2.07 -2.98
CA LEU A 60 -11.67 -3.10 -2.77
C LEU A 60 -12.32 -4.29 -2.08
N HIS A 61 -12.09 -5.50 -2.61
CA HIS A 61 -12.61 -6.75 -2.07
C HIS A 61 -11.47 -7.74 -1.83
N ASP A 62 -11.12 -7.92 -0.57
CA ASP A 62 -10.11 -8.86 -0.13
C ASP A 62 -10.77 -10.15 0.41
N TRP A 63 -11.05 -11.06 -0.48
CA TRP A 63 -11.69 -12.34 -0.15
C TRP A 63 -10.68 -13.42 0.28
N SER A 64 -9.37 -13.17 0.07
CA SER A 64 -8.32 -14.17 0.24
C SER A 64 -7.91 -14.39 1.70
N TYR A 65 -8.11 -13.38 2.54
CA TYR A 65 -7.78 -13.43 3.96
C TYR A 65 -8.94 -12.90 4.79
N GLU A 66 -9.24 -13.60 5.88
CA GLU A 66 -10.27 -13.15 6.80
C GLU A 66 -9.88 -11.83 7.46
N ASN A 67 -10.84 -10.92 7.56
CA ASN A 67 -10.73 -9.63 8.24
C ASN A 67 -9.58 -8.71 7.77
N ARG A 68 -8.91 -8.99 6.64
CA ARG A 68 -7.79 -8.14 6.20
C ARG A 68 -8.25 -6.76 5.73
N ALA A 69 -9.45 -6.63 5.24
CA ALA A 69 -10.01 -5.34 4.83
C ALA A 69 -10.11 -4.34 6.00
N ILE A 70 -10.25 -4.82 7.25
CA ILE A 70 -10.31 -3.97 8.44
C ILE A 70 -9.04 -3.12 8.61
N TYR A 71 -7.88 -3.60 8.16
CA TYR A 71 -6.63 -2.85 8.31
C TYR A 71 -6.58 -1.57 7.47
N PHE A 72 -7.40 -1.46 6.43
CA PHE A 72 -7.50 -0.21 5.67
C PHE A 72 -8.07 0.93 6.51
N THR A 73 -8.87 0.62 7.53
CA THR A 73 -9.40 1.64 8.44
C THR A 73 -8.32 2.36 9.22
N GLU A 74 -7.12 1.77 9.39
CA GLU A 74 -5.98 2.42 10.00
C GLU A 74 -5.53 3.67 9.22
N LEU A 75 -5.74 3.69 7.91
CA LEU A 75 -5.43 4.84 7.06
C LEU A 75 -6.34 6.05 7.35
N THR A 76 -7.48 5.85 8.01
CA THR A 76 -8.35 6.96 8.43
C THR A 76 -7.67 7.87 9.46
N LYS A 77 -6.74 7.33 10.25
CA LYS A 77 -5.90 8.10 11.19
C LYS A 77 -5.01 9.11 10.45
N LEU A 78 -4.66 8.80 9.19
CA LEU A 78 -3.95 9.68 8.26
C LEU A 78 -4.89 10.52 7.38
N ASN A 79 -6.17 10.57 7.72
CA ASN A 79 -7.22 11.31 7.03
C ASN A 79 -7.73 10.68 5.71
N ALA A 80 -7.46 9.39 5.45
CA ALA A 80 -8.08 8.71 4.32
C ALA A 80 -9.59 8.51 4.57
N GLN A 81 -10.39 8.63 3.51
CA GLN A 81 -11.83 8.39 3.56
C GLN A 81 -12.11 6.94 3.17
N ILE A 82 -12.38 6.11 4.17
CA ILE A 82 -12.59 4.68 4.02
C ILE A 82 -13.89 4.29 4.71
N GLU A 83 -14.76 3.62 3.97
CA GLU A 83 -16.02 3.07 4.44
C GLU A 83 -15.95 1.55 4.40
N MET A 84 -15.98 0.91 5.57
CA MET A 84 -16.03 -0.55 5.65
C MET A 84 -17.45 -1.02 5.38
N LEU A 85 -17.62 -1.93 4.42
CA LEU A 85 -18.88 -2.57 4.11
C LEU A 85 -19.07 -3.87 4.90
N ASP A 86 -18.00 -4.64 4.99
CA ASP A 86 -17.91 -5.88 5.74
C ASP A 86 -16.41 -6.25 5.97
N PRO A 87 -16.09 -7.37 6.64
CA PRO A 87 -14.70 -7.76 6.90
C PRO A 87 -13.80 -7.93 5.67
N HIS A 88 -14.40 -8.05 4.50
CA HIS A 88 -13.71 -8.30 3.23
C HIS A 88 -13.78 -7.14 2.24
N ARG A 89 -14.68 -6.17 2.43
CA ARG A 89 -14.94 -5.13 1.46
C ARG A 89 -14.89 -3.74 2.08
N VAL A 90 -14.16 -2.85 1.41
CA VAL A 90 -14.10 -1.43 1.75
C VAL A 90 -14.29 -0.56 0.51
N TYR A 91 -14.95 0.57 0.68
CA TYR A 91 -14.83 1.67 -0.26
C TYR A 91 -13.72 2.61 0.18
N ILE A 92 -12.92 3.02 -0.79
CA ILE A 92 -11.83 3.99 -0.61
C ILE A 92 -12.15 5.18 -1.51
N GLN A 93 -12.32 6.35 -0.91
CA GLN A 93 -12.55 7.60 -1.64
C GLN A 93 -11.25 8.39 -1.73
N GLY A 94 -10.77 8.62 -2.92
CA GLY A 94 -9.62 9.49 -3.19
C GLY A 94 -10.00 10.74 -4.00
N PRO A 95 -9.07 11.69 -4.16
CA PRO A 95 -7.75 11.71 -3.55
C PRO A 95 -7.75 12.13 -2.08
N THR A 96 -6.91 11.51 -1.27
CA THR A 96 -6.76 11.81 0.14
C THR A 96 -5.91 13.08 0.37
N ARG A 97 -6.38 13.95 1.24
CA ARG A 97 -5.57 15.03 1.82
C ARG A 97 -4.92 14.53 3.09
N TRP A 98 -3.73 13.99 2.96
CA TRP A 98 -3.02 13.35 4.05
C TRP A 98 -2.72 14.29 5.22
N LYS A 99 -2.79 13.75 6.45
CA LYS A 99 -2.41 14.42 7.70
C LYS A 99 -1.49 13.51 8.50
N PRO A 100 -0.43 14.07 9.15
CA PRO A 100 0.46 13.27 9.96
C PRO A 100 -0.26 12.72 11.20
N ALA A 101 0.14 11.54 11.64
CA ALA A 101 -0.46 10.87 12.80
C ALA A 101 0.55 10.01 13.55
N ASP A 102 0.18 9.64 14.78
CA ASP A 102 0.83 8.60 15.58
C ASP A 102 -0.06 7.35 15.52
N VAL A 103 0.45 6.27 14.95
CA VAL A 103 -0.31 5.04 14.67
C VAL A 103 0.43 3.84 15.23
N ILE A 104 -0.31 2.95 15.90
CA ILE A 104 0.19 1.62 16.28
C ILE A 104 0.01 0.70 15.07
N ALA A 105 1.07 0.03 14.66
CA ALA A 105 1.02 -0.88 13.53
C ALA A 105 0.10 -2.07 13.81
N PRO A 106 -0.73 -2.50 12.84
CA PRO A 106 -1.49 -3.73 12.99
C PRO A 106 -0.55 -4.95 13.01
N PRO A 107 -0.96 -6.08 13.61
CA PRO A 107 -0.12 -7.26 13.72
C PRO A 107 0.00 -8.03 12.39
N ALA A 108 0.18 -7.31 11.28
CA ALA A 108 0.25 -7.87 9.94
C ALA A 108 1.29 -7.11 9.10
N LEU A 109 2.15 -7.85 8.41
CA LEU A 109 3.29 -7.34 7.67
C LEU A 109 2.91 -6.30 6.60
N ARG A 110 2.08 -6.68 5.65
CA ARG A 110 1.74 -5.82 4.50
C ARG A 110 0.92 -4.59 4.89
N PRO A 111 -0.11 -4.70 5.74
CA PRO A 111 -0.81 -3.53 6.25
C PRO A 111 0.11 -2.52 6.96
N THR A 112 1.08 -3.00 7.76
CA THR A 112 2.07 -2.12 8.41
C THR A 112 2.89 -1.35 7.39
N VAL A 113 3.35 -2.01 6.32
CA VAL A 113 4.11 -1.35 5.25
C VAL A 113 3.23 -0.37 4.47
N VAL A 114 1.97 -0.69 4.22
CA VAL A 114 1.01 0.23 3.57
C VAL A 114 0.86 1.52 4.39
N ILE A 115 0.74 1.41 5.71
CA ILE A 115 0.66 2.59 6.61
C ILE A 115 1.97 3.39 6.56
N LEU A 116 3.13 2.72 6.61
CA LEU A 116 4.42 3.39 6.48
C LEU A 116 4.53 4.18 5.17
N LEU A 117 4.13 3.57 4.04
CA LEU A 117 4.16 4.25 2.73
C LEU A 117 3.18 5.43 2.68
N ALA A 118 1.99 5.32 3.29
CA ALA A 118 1.06 6.44 3.43
C ALA A 118 1.66 7.57 4.26
N MET A 119 2.38 7.25 5.35
CA MET A 119 3.09 8.24 6.16
C MET A 119 4.20 8.94 5.38
N LEU A 120 4.93 8.24 4.52
CA LEU A 120 5.95 8.84 3.66
C LEU A 120 5.35 9.80 2.61
N ALA A 121 4.13 9.55 2.18
CA ALA A 121 3.39 10.45 1.29
C ALA A 121 2.73 11.63 2.03
N THR A 122 2.76 11.63 3.36
CA THR A 122 2.11 12.62 4.20
C THR A 122 3.08 13.77 4.56
N PRO A 123 2.73 15.04 4.31
CA PRO A 123 3.54 16.15 4.77
C PRO A 123 3.63 16.20 6.30
N GLY A 124 4.82 16.48 6.84
CA GLY A 124 5.05 16.57 8.28
C GLY A 124 5.67 15.30 8.88
N VAL A 125 5.57 15.14 10.19
CA VAL A 125 6.17 14.02 10.92
C VAL A 125 5.07 13.10 11.44
N SER A 126 5.14 11.83 11.02
CA SER A 126 4.29 10.76 11.56
C SER A 126 5.11 9.78 12.38
N LYS A 127 4.46 9.08 13.29
CA LYS A 127 5.08 8.00 14.09
C LYS A 127 4.34 6.69 13.83
N LEU A 128 5.08 5.65 13.52
CA LEU A 128 4.57 4.28 13.43
C LEU A 128 5.21 3.44 14.53
N ARG A 129 4.38 2.90 15.42
CA ARG A 129 4.81 2.12 16.59
C ARG A 129 4.59 0.63 16.34
N ASP A 130 5.25 -0.21 17.13
CA ASP A 130 5.14 -1.68 17.08
C ASP A 130 5.42 -2.29 15.70
N VAL A 131 6.51 -1.82 15.08
CA VAL A 131 6.86 -2.13 13.68
C VAL A 131 7.63 -3.45 13.49
N TYR A 132 7.74 -4.29 14.52
CA TYR A 132 8.52 -5.53 14.46
C TYR A 132 8.11 -6.46 13.31
N GLN A 133 6.87 -6.37 12.84
CA GLN A 133 6.37 -7.15 11.71
C GLN A 133 7.13 -6.86 10.42
N ILE A 134 7.63 -5.62 10.25
CA ILE A 134 8.38 -5.22 9.05
C ILE A 134 9.64 -6.08 8.90
N ASP A 135 10.37 -6.30 9.99
CA ASP A 135 11.63 -7.04 10.00
C ASP A 135 11.44 -8.53 9.67
N ARG A 136 10.21 -9.05 9.73
CA ARG A 136 9.88 -10.43 9.37
C ARG A 136 9.88 -10.69 7.87
N GLY A 137 9.74 -9.68 7.03
CA GLY A 137 9.60 -9.85 5.58
C GLY A 137 10.30 -8.79 4.73
N TYR A 138 10.82 -7.74 5.33
CA TYR A 138 11.54 -6.68 4.62
C TYR A 138 12.86 -6.37 5.33
N GLU A 139 13.95 -6.88 4.77
CA GLU A 139 15.29 -6.63 5.28
C GLU A 139 15.64 -5.15 5.19
N GLN A 140 15.99 -4.54 6.34
CA GLN A 140 16.46 -3.16 6.48
C GLN A 140 15.60 -2.12 5.71
N LEU A 141 14.27 -2.27 5.73
CA LEU A 141 13.36 -1.46 4.91
C LEU A 141 13.58 0.04 5.10
N ALA A 142 13.76 0.52 6.34
CA ALA A 142 14.00 1.94 6.62
C ALA A 142 15.28 2.45 5.94
N GLY A 143 16.38 1.69 6.02
CA GLY A 143 17.65 2.03 5.36
C GLY A 143 17.51 2.06 3.83
N ARG A 144 16.83 1.08 3.26
CA ARG A 144 16.58 1.00 1.81
C ARG A 144 15.71 2.14 1.31
N LEU A 145 14.66 2.50 2.03
CA LEU A 145 13.82 3.64 1.66
C LEU A 145 14.57 4.97 1.82
N ASN A 146 15.42 5.09 2.86
CA ASN A 146 16.27 6.27 3.04
C ASN A 146 17.29 6.44 1.90
N SER A 147 17.82 5.34 1.35
CA SER A 147 18.70 5.41 0.18
C SER A 147 17.97 5.92 -1.09
N LEU A 148 16.64 5.85 -1.10
CA LEU A 148 15.78 6.38 -2.15
C LEU A 148 15.27 7.80 -1.84
N GLY A 149 15.77 8.43 -0.76
CA GLY A 149 15.42 9.81 -0.39
C GLY A 149 14.32 9.94 0.67
N ALA A 150 13.89 8.85 1.31
CA ALA A 150 13.01 8.95 2.47
C ALA A 150 13.76 9.46 3.72
N HIS A 151 13.02 9.92 4.72
CA HIS A 151 13.56 10.38 6.01
C HIS A 151 12.95 9.59 7.15
N ILE A 152 13.34 8.32 7.30
CA ILE A 152 12.87 7.42 8.34
C ILE A 152 13.93 7.31 9.43
N ARG A 153 13.53 7.53 10.68
CA ARG A 153 14.38 7.35 11.87
C ARG A 153 13.78 6.25 12.74
N PRO A 154 14.38 5.06 12.79
CA PRO A 154 14.02 4.06 13.79
C PRO A 154 14.33 4.58 15.19
N PHE A 155 13.42 4.38 16.14
CA PHE A 155 13.64 4.69 17.55
C PHE A 155 13.11 3.53 18.41
N ARG A 156 13.64 3.40 19.60
CA ARG A 156 13.13 2.48 20.62
C ARG A 156 12.54 3.34 21.73
N ASP A 157 11.30 3.07 22.09
CA ASP A 157 10.77 3.57 23.36
C ASP A 157 11.50 2.81 24.48
N ILE A 158 12.18 3.56 25.38
CA ILE A 158 12.90 3.02 26.53
C ILE A 158 11.89 2.83 27.66
#